data_7c99745930b7e488af152e0996bfffc7
#
_entry.id   7c99745930b7e488af152e0996bfffc7
#
_cell.length_a   1.000
_cell.length_b   1.000
_cell.length_c   1.000
_cell.angle_alpha   90.00
_cell.angle_beta   90.00
_cell.angle_gamma   90.00
#
_symmetry.space_group_name_H-M   'P 1'
#
loop_
_entity.id
_entity.type
_entity.pdbx_description
1 polymer ?
#
loop_
_entity_poly.entity_id
_entity_poly.type
_entity_poly.pdbx_seq_one_letter_code
_entity_poly.pdbx_strand_id
1 'polypeptide(L)'
;LILSLHGAGVNGLGQARSYSTKDWAWVVAPTNRRPFGYDWETFGRMDALESLEYALATFDIDPQRVHLTGHSMGGHGTWHVGVSYPHRFGVIAPSAGWIDREIYTGANFGTGPWGRAKAPLKTLDFVENLAPRTVYIIHGSADNNVPPSHARQMEQTLTPIVADLTYHEEAGAGHWWDASPDVPGTDCVDLPDMMQRMESVRLDPAPLAFRVISAG
;
A
#
# COMPACT_ATOMS: atom_id res chain seq x y z
N LEU A 1 12.48 1.54 7.53
CA LEU A 1 11.15 1.65 8.14
C LEU A 1 10.10 1.07 7.20
N ILE A 2 9.11 0.36 7.73
CA ILE A 2 7.91 -0.11 7.03
C ILE A 2 6.70 0.64 7.60
N LEU A 3 6.07 1.50 6.79
CA LEU A 3 4.80 2.12 7.12
C LEU A 3 3.68 1.16 6.69
N SER A 4 2.92 0.63 7.66
CA SER A 4 1.90 -0.38 7.43
C SER A 4 0.51 0.12 7.78
N LEU A 5 -0.36 0.18 6.78
CA LEU A 5 -1.72 0.71 6.90
C LEU A 5 -2.71 -0.42 7.23
N HIS A 6 -3.49 -0.25 8.30
CA HIS A 6 -4.43 -1.29 8.74
C HIS A 6 -5.71 -1.39 7.91
N GLY A 7 -6.34 -2.58 7.94
CA GLY A 7 -7.63 -2.84 7.33
C GLY A 7 -8.82 -2.25 8.10
N ALA A 8 -10.01 -2.29 7.50
CA ALA A 8 -11.24 -1.86 8.15
C ALA A 8 -11.57 -2.71 9.38
N GLY A 9 -11.95 -2.06 10.48
CA GLY A 9 -12.26 -2.75 11.75
C GLY A 9 -11.04 -3.17 12.56
N VAL A 10 -9.82 -2.98 12.04
CA VAL A 10 -8.55 -3.22 12.74
C VAL A 10 -7.99 -1.87 13.22
N ASN A 11 -7.08 -1.89 14.17
CA ASN A 11 -6.34 -0.70 14.60
C ASN A 11 -4.83 -0.86 14.36
N GLY A 12 -4.08 0.22 14.54
CA GLY A 12 -2.63 0.20 14.31
C GLY A 12 -1.90 -0.88 15.12
N LEU A 13 -2.28 -1.10 16.39
CA LEU A 13 -1.67 -2.15 17.21
C LEU A 13 -1.95 -3.56 16.66
N GLY A 14 -3.18 -3.82 16.21
CA GLY A 14 -3.56 -5.08 15.56
C GLY A 14 -2.73 -5.30 14.30
N GLN A 15 -2.59 -4.28 13.46
CA GLN A 15 -1.77 -4.33 12.26
C GLN A 15 -0.30 -4.61 12.58
N ALA A 16 0.29 -3.89 13.55
CA ALA A 16 1.68 -4.08 13.93
C ALA A 16 1.98 -5.50 14.45
N ARG A 17 1.03 -6.11 15.16
CA ARG A 17 1.15 -7.48 15.69
C ARG A 17 1.11 -8.58 14.63
N SER A 18 0.70 -8.27 13.41
CA SER A 18 0.69 -9.22 12.29
C SER A 18 2.06 -9.42 11.65
N TYR A 19 3.07 -8.69 12.10
CA TYR A 19 4.45 -8.81 11.63
C TYR A 19 5.31 -9.57 12.64
N SER A 20 6.22 -10.39 12.14
CA SER A 20 7.35 -10.91 12.91
C SER A 20 8.31 -9.78 13.27
N THR A 21 9.10 -9.97 14.32
CA THR A 21 10.17 -9.03 14.69
C THR A 21 11.18 -8.91 13.54
N LYS A 22 11.52 -7.69 13.15
CA LYS A 22 12.56 -7.36 12.19
C LYS A 22 13.75 -6.72 12.91
N ASP A 23 14.95 -7.20 12.66
CA ASP A 23 16.20 -6.60 13.16
C ASP A 23 16.71 -5.45 12.28
N TRP A 24 16.18 -5.35 11.06
CA TRP A 24 16.56 -4.38 10.04
C TRP A 24 15.55 -3.23 9.83
N ALA A 25 14.34 -3.32 10.39
CA ALA A 25 13.30 -2.30 10.18
C ALA A 25 12.41 -2.07 11.40
N TRP A 26 11.98 -0.83 11.58
CA TRP A 26 10.83 -0.46 12.40
C TRP A 26 9.55 -0.65 11.59
N VAL A 27 8.54 -1.30 12.17
CA VAL A 27 7.17 -1.36 11.62
C VAL A 27 6.34 -0.30 12.33
N VAL A 28 5.85 0.67 11.57
CA VAL A 28 5.02 1.78 12.06
C VAL A 28 3.61 1.61 11.49
N ALA A 29 2.63 1.44 12.37
CA ALA A 29 1.24 1.28 11.97
C ALA A 29 0.39 2.45 12.50
N PRO A 30 0.04 3.43 11.67
CA PRO A 30 -0.80 4.57 12.03
C PRO A 30 -2.20 4.15 12.43
N THR A 31 -2.94 5.02 13.13
CA THR A 31 -4.26 4.69 13.67
C THR A 31 -5.41 4.95 12.71
N ASN A 32 -5.17 5.69 11.62
CA ASN A 32 -6.22 6.23 10.77
C ASN A 32 -7.30 7.00 11.58
N ARG A 33 -6.88 7.47 12.76
CA ARG A 33 -7.69 8.13 13.81
C ARG A 33 -8.80 7.28 14.42
N ARG A 34 -9.12 6.12 13.84
CA ARG A 34 -10.09 5.13 14.33
C ARG A 34 -10.08 3.87 13.43
N PRO A 35 -10.64 2.71 13.87
CA PRO A 35 -10.57 1.45 13.13
C PRO A 35 -11.11 1.47 11.70
N PHE A 36 -12.16 2.24 11.42
CA PHE A 36 -12.66 2.41 10.04
C PHE A 36 -12.08 3.67 9.37
N GLY A 37 -11.70 4.67 10.16
CA GLY A 37 -11.00 5.86 9.76
C GLY A 37 -11.59 6.59 8.56
N TYR A 38 -10.71 6.97 7.64
CA TYR A 38 -10.99 7.75 6.43
C TYR A 38 -10.53 7.01 5.17
N ASP A 39 -10.51 5.68 5.17
CA ASP A 39 -10.04 4.81 4.08
C ASP A 39 -8.59 5.13 3.61
N TRP A 40 -7.78 5.76 4.45
CA TRP A 40 -6.45 6.30 4.11
C TRP A 40 -6.49 7.39 3.02
N GLU A 41 -7.67 7.88 2.71
CA GLU A 41 -7.91 9.07 1.91
C GLU A 41 -7.90 10.32 2.82
N THR A 42 -7.79 11.50 2.26
CA THR A 42 -7.91 12.79 2.98
C THR A 42 -7.22 12.79 4.36
N PHE A 43 -7.97 12.79 5.46
CA PHE A 43 -7.41 12.82 6.83
C PHE A 43 -6.68 11.53 7.21
N GLY A 44 -7.09 10.37 6.70
CA GLY A 44 -6.36 9.11 6.93
C GLY A 44 -4.99 9.13 6.28
N ARG A 45 -4.89 9.69 5.07
CA ARG A 45 -3.60 9.92 4.39
C ARG A 45 -2.70 10.86 5.19
N MET A 46 -3.26 11.94 5.75
CA MET A 46 -2.51 12.85 6.62
C MET A 46 -1.99 12.16 7.87
N ASP A 47 -2.83 11.33 8.53
CA ASP A 47 -2.42 10.55 9.70
C ASP A 47 -1.26 9.59 9.38
N ALA A 48 -1.28 8.95 8.21
CA ALA A 48 -0.20 8.09 7.76
C ALA A 48 1.11 8.87 7.58
N LEU A 49 1.06 10.04 6.94
CA LEU A 49 2.23 10.88 6.71
C LEU A 49 2.76 11.51 8.00
N GLU A 50 1.89 11.99 8.89
CA GLU A 50 2.28 12.53 10.20
C GLU A 50 2.98 11.45 11.04
N SER A 51 2.47 10.21 11.03
CA SER A 51 3.10 9.08 11.72
C SER A 51 4.47 8.73 11.13
N LEU A 52 4.62 8.81 9.80
CA LEU A 52 5.90 8.64 9.12
C LEU A 52 6.90 9.73 9.54
N GLU A 53 6.50 11.01 9.50
CA GLU A 53 7.37 12.13 9.90
C GLU A 53 7.79 12.02 11.37
N TYR A 54 6.85 11.65 12.25
CA TYR A 54 7.17 11.43 13.66
C TYR A 54 8.20 10.31 13.85
N ALA A 55 8.05 9.21 13.12
CA ALA A 55 8.98 8.09 13.21
C ALA A 55 10.38 8.48 12.70
N LEU A 56 10.45 9.17 11.56
CA LEU A 56 11.72 9.67 10.99
C LEU A 56 12.43 10.68 11.90
N ALA A 57 11.66 11.48 12.66
CA ALA A 57 12.22 12.44 13.61
C ALA A 57 12.64 11.79 14.95
N THR A 58 12.10 10.63 15.28
CA THR A 58 12.26 10.01 16.61
C THR A 58 13.28 8.88 16.62
N PHE A 59 13.33 8.09 15.55
CA PHE A 59 14.19 6.91 15.42
C PHE A 59 15.31 7.15 14.42
N ASP A 60 16.42 6.44 14.60
CA ASP A 60 17.53 6.43 13.64
C ASP A 60 17.13 5.58 12.42
N ILE A 61 16.53 6.24 11.43
CA ILE A 61 16.00 5.62 10.20
C ILE A 61 16.68 6.22 8.99
N ASP A 62 17.21 5.36 8.13
CA ASP A 62 17.67 5.76 6.80
C ASP A 62 16.46 6.16 5.93
N PRO A 63 16.35 7.43 5.52
CA PRO A 63 15.20 7.91 4.73
C PRO A 63 15.11 7.29 3.33
N GLN A 64 16.19 6.65 2.84
CA GLN A 64 16.16 5.90 1.60
C GLN A 64 15.66 4.45 1.77
N ARG A 65 15.42 4.01 3.00
CA ARG A 65 14.90 2.67 3.34
C ARG A 65 13.55 2.77 4.03
N VAL A 66 12.65 3.53 3.42
CA VAL A 66 11.26 3.68 3.84
C VAL A 66 10.37 2.97 2.83
N HIS A 67 9.51 2.08 3.30
CA HIS A 67 8.62 1.27 2.48
C HIS A 67 7.18 1.42 2.95
N LEU A 68 6.23 1.21 2.05
CA LEU A 68 4.80 1.35 2.30
C LEU A 68 4.09 0.03 2.01
N THR A 69 3.28 -0.41 2.95
CA THR A 69 2.42 -1.58 2.79
C THR A 69 1.10 -1.41 3.54
N GLY A 70 0.20 -2.35 3.42
CA GLY A 70 -1.07 -2.38 4.13
C GLY A 70 -2.01 -3.42 3.54
N HIS A 71 -3.00 -3.84 4.31
CA HIS A 71 -3.93 -4.89 3.95
C HIS A 71 -5.36 -4.39 3.85
N SER A 72 -6.13 -4.88 2.87
CA SER A 72 -7.55 -4.56 2.71
C SER A 72 -7.77 -3.06 2.48
N MET A 73 -8.47 -2.36 3.37
CA MET A 73 -8.54 -0.90 3.38
C MET A 73 -7.14 -0.27 3.41
N GLY A 74 -6.18 -0.88 4.13
CA GLY A 74 -4.78 -0.46 4.13
C GLY A 74 -4.07 -0.74 2.81
N GLY A 75 -4.46 -1.80 2.09
CA GLY A 75 -3.99 -2.08 0.72
C GLY A 75 -4.46 -1.03 -0.28
N HIS A 76 -5.73 -0.59 -0.16
CA HIS A 76 -6.21 0.58 -0.89
C HIS A 76 -5.41 1.83 -0.52
N GLY A 77 -5.20 2.07 0.80
CA GLY A 77 -4.37 3.16 1.27
C GLY A 77 -2.95 3.13 0.71
N THR A 78 -2.36 1.94 0.60
CA THR A 78 -1.04 1.73 0.00
C THR A 78 -1.02 2.17 -1.46
N TRP A 79 -2.03 1.84 -2.25
CA TRP A 79 -2.19 2.35 -3.59
C TRP A 79 -2.29 3.88 -3.62
N HIS A 80 -3.25 4.43 -2.85
CA HIS A 80 -3.57 5.85 -2.86
C HIS A 80 -2.41 6.73 -2.35
N VAL A 81 -1.79 6.35 -1.23
CA VAL A 81 -0.63 7.07 -0.68
C VAL A 81 0.59 6.89 -1.58
N GLY A 82 0.79 5.67 -2.11
CA GLY A 82 1.91 5.34 -3.00
C GLY A 82 1.92 6.19 -4.28
N VAL A 83 0.78 6.29 -4.98
CA VAL A 83 0.70 7.10 -6.21
C VAL A 83 0.78 8.61 -5.93
N SER A 84 0.35 9.05 -4.73
CA SER A 84 0.35 10.46 -4.33
C SER A 84 1.72 10.95 -3.83
N TYR A 85 2.51 10.06 -3.20
CA TYR A 85 3.80 10.38 -2.58
C TYR A 85 4.89 9.36 -2.94
N PRO A 86 5.07 9.02 -4.22
CA PRO A 86 6.00 7.95 -4.62
C PRO A 86 7.45 8.23 -4.22
N HIS A 87 7.81 9.49 -4.09
CA HIS A 87 9.15 9.94 -3.68
C HIS A 87 9.50 9.64 -2.22
N ARG A 88 8.55 9.15 -1.43
CA ARG A 88 8.76 8.80 -0.03
C ARG A 88 9.11 7.33 0.18
N PHE A 89 8.87 6.46 -0.81
CA PHE A 89 8.89 5.02 -0.61
C PHE A 89 9.76 4.31 -1.64
N GLY A 90 10.63 3.41 -1.18
CA GLY A 90 11.42 2.53 -2.04
C GLY A 90 10.57 1.39 -2.60
N VAL A 91 9.83 0.70 -1.73
CA VAL A 91 8.86 -0.35 -2.11
C VAL A 91 7.46 0.10 -1.74
N ILE A 92 6.50 -0.13 -2.64
CA ILE A 92 5.06 0.07 -2.44
C ILE A 92 4.41 -1.30 -2.61
N ALA A 93 3.88 -1.85 -1.50
CA ALA A 93 3.46 -3.25 -1.43
C ALA A 93 2.01 -3.40 -0.91
N PRO A 94 1.01 -3.19 -1.75
CA PRO A 94 -0.40 -3.36 -1.37
C PRO A 94 -0.78 -4.84 -1.25
N SER A 95 -1.47 -5.20 -0.17
CA SER A 95 -2.05 -6.51 0.07
C SER A 95 -3.57 -6.45 0.07
N ALA A 96 -4.23 -7.27 -0.76
CA ALA A 96 -5.69 -7.42 -0.88
C ALA A 96 -6.45 -6.08 -0.92
N GLY A 97 -5.87 -5.06 -1.54
CA GLY A 97 -6.42 -3.72 -1.62
C GLY A 97 -7.28 -3.50 -2.86
N TRP A 98 -8.38 -2.77 -2.72
CA TRP A 98 -9.11 -2.28 -3.89
C TRP A 98 -8.40 -1.08 -4.54
N ILE A 99 -8.62 -0.89 -5.82
CA ILE A 99 -7.93 0.17 -6.60
C ILE A 99 -8.42 1.56 -6.15
N ASP A 100 -9.71 1.80 -6.28
CA ASP A 100 -10.39 2.99 -5.80
C ASP A 100 -11.86 2.69 -5.45
N ARG A 101 -12.52 3.66 -4.83
CA ARG A 101 -13.88 3.48 -4.34
C ARG A 101 -14.90 3.29 -5.46
N GLU A 102 -14.78 3.97 -6.59
CA GLU A 102 -15.73 3.80 -7.71
C GLU A 102 -15.68 2.37 -8.25
N ILE A 103 -14.47 1.83 -8.45
CA ILE A 103 -14.28 0.46 -8.96
C ILE A 103 -14.76 -0.56 -7.92
N TYR A 104 -14.43 -0.36 -6.64
CA TYR A 104 -14.78 -1.31 -5.59
C TYR A 104 -16.27 -1.36 -5.28
N THR A 105 -16.94 -0.20 -5.24
CA THR A 105 -18.36 -0.13 -4.86
C THR A 105 -19.32 -0.08 -6.05
N GLY A 106 -18.81 0.13 -7.27
CA GLY A 106 -19.63 0.42 -8.45
C GLY A 106 -20.27 1.81 -8.42
N ALA A 107 -19.87 2.67 -7.51
CA ALA A 107 -20.38 4.03 -7.43
C ALA A 107 -19.91 4.85 -8.65
N ASN A 108 -20.74 5.79 -9.08
CA ASN A 108 -20.38 6.74 -10.12
C ASN A 108 -20.60 8.16 -9.60
N PHE A 109 -19.52 8.90 -9.40
CA PHE A 109 -19.59 10.29 -8.93
C PHE A 109 -19.80 11.30 -10.07
N GLY A 110 -19.82 10.82 -11.33
CA GLY A 110 -20.05 11.65 -12.52
C GLY A 110 -18.94 12.68 -12.76
N THR A 111 -19.22 13.64 -13.66
CA THR A 111 -18.29 14.72 -14.04
C THR A 111 -18.59 16.07 -13.38
N GLY A 112 -19.65 16.15 -12.58
CA GLY A 112 -20.06 17.34 -11.86
C GLY A 112 -19.11 17.73 -10.71
N PRO A 113 -19.50 18.67 -9.83
CA PRO A 113 -18.68 19.12 -8.70
C PRO A 113 -18.18 17.96 -7.82
N TRP A 114 -19.00 16.95 -7.59
CA TRP A 114 -18.62 15.75 -6.81
C TRP A 114 -17.57 14.90 -7.52
N GLY A 115 -17.72 14.70 -8.82
CA GLY A 115 -16.72 13.97 -9.61
C GLY A 115 -15.35 14.67 -9.58
N ARG A 116 -15.35 16.01 -9.73
CA ARG A 116 -14.11 16.80 -9.62
C ARG A 116 -13.49 16.72 -8.22
N ALA A 117 -14.31 16.81 -7.16
CA ALA A 117 -13.83 16.69 -5.78
C ALA A 117 -13.24 15.29 -5.47
N LYS A 118 -13.69 14.24 -6.17
CA LYS A 118 -13.22 12.86 -6.03
C LYS A 118 -12.09 12.48 -7.01
N ALA A 119 -11.82 13.30 -8.03
CA ALA A 119 -10.76 13.03 -8.99
C ALA A 119 -9.38 12.72 -8.34
N PRO A 120 -8.94 13.43 -7.27
CA PRO A 120 -7.69 13.11 -6.60
C PRO A 120 -7.63 11.73 -5.93
N LEU A 121 -8.77 11.04 -5.81
CA LEU A 121 -8.87 9.72 -5.17
C LEU A 121 -8.89 8.57 -6.20
N LYS A 122 -8.85 8.88 -7.50
CA LYS A 122 -8.83 7.89 -8.58
C LYS A 122 -7.41 7.38 -8.81
N THR A 123 -7.07 6.29 -8.17
CA THR A 123 -5.72 5.71 -8.20
C THR A 123 -5.20 5.48 -9.62
N LEU A 124 -6.05 4.97 -10.52
CA LEU A 124 -5.64 4.67 -11.91
C LEU A 124 -5.16 5.91 -12.69
N ASP A 125 -5.68 7.10 -12.37
CA ASP A 125 -5.28 8.33 -13.05
C ASP A 125 -3.83 8.75 -12.70
N PHE A 126 -3.23 8.15 -11.65
CA PHE A 126 -1.90 8.53 -11.13
C PHE A 126 -0.88 7.40 -11.16
N VAL A 127 -1.20 6.23 -11.71
CA VAL A 127 -0.31 5.04 -11.65
C VAL A 127 1.05 5.25 -12.32
N GLU A 128 1.16 6.16 -13.27
CA GLU A 128 2.43 6.49 -13.91
C GLU A 128 3.45 7.12 -12.95
N ASN A 129 2.99 7.66 -11.82
CA ASN A 129 3.85 8.15 -10.75
C ASN A 129 4.68 7.01 -10.10
N LEU A 130 4.25 5.76 -10.28
CA LEU A 130 4.96 4.58 -9.76
C LEU A 130 6.11 4.09 -10.66
N ALA A 131 6.28 4.65 -11.86
CA ALA A 131 7.29 4.20 -12.83
C ALA A 131 8.70 3.99 -12.24
N PRO A 132 9.25 4.90 -11.39
CA PRO A 132 10.57 4.73 -10.81
C PRO A 132 10.58 3.96 -9.48
N ARG A 133 9.54 3.17 -9.19
CA ARG A 133 9.38 2.48 -7.88
C ARG A 133 9.42 0.97 -8.04
N THR A 134 9.77 0.29 -6.95
CA THR A 134 9.51 -1.15 -6.80
C THR A 134 8.09 -1.33 -6.30
N VAL A 135 7.30 -2.15 -6.99
CA VAL A 135 5.93 -2.48 -6.60
C VAL A 135 5.80 -3.98 -6.36
N TYR A 136 5.26 -4.37 -5.21
CA TYR A 136 5.04 -5.77 -4.83
C TYR A 136 3.58 -5.99 -4.45
N ILE A 137 2.79 -6.59 -5.32
CA ILE A 137 1.35 -6.81 -5.12
C ILE A 137 1.13 -8.18 -4.49
N ILE A 138 0.30 -8.26 -3.43
CA ILE A 138 -0.11 -9.52 -2.81
C ILE A 138 -1.63 -9.64 -2.83
N HIS A 139 -2.15 -10.83 -3.19
CA HIS A 139 -3.59 -11.11 -3.12
C HIS A 139 -3.87 -12.60 -2.96
N GLY A 140 -4.95 -12.97 -2.25
CA GLY A 140 -5.45 -14.33 -2.23
C GLY A 140 -6.37 -14.60 -3.43
N SER A 141 -6.18 -15.71 -4.14
CA SER A 141 -6.94 -16.00 -5.37
C SER A 141 -8.43 -16.31 -5.13
N ALA A 142 -8.81 -16.68 -3.91
CA ALA A 142 -10.19 -16.93 -3.49
C ALA A 142 -10.75 -15.83 -2.57
N ASP A 143 -10.16 -14.64 -2.59
CA ASP A 143 -10.64 -13.50 -1.82
C ASP A 143 -12.06 -13.09 -2.30
N ASN A 144 -13.03 -13.23 -1.40
CA ASN A 144 -14.44 -12.91 -1.64
C ASN A 144 -14.87 -11.59 -1.00
N ASN A 145 -13.96 -10.88 -0.33
CA ASN A 145 -14.19 -9.56 0.26
C ASN A 145 -13.70 -8.45 -0.68
N VAL A 146 -12.42 -8.49 -1.06
CA VAL A 146 -11.87 -7.65 -2.13
C VAL A 146 -11.48 -8.58 -3.29
N PRO A 147 -12.25 -8.59 -4.39
CA PRO A 147 -11.97 -9.51 -5.48
C PRO A 147 -10.55 -9.39 -6.03
N PRO A 148 -9.84 -10.51 -6.32
CA PRO A 148 -8.48 -10.47 -6.86
C PRO A 148 -8.38 -9.81 -8.25
N SER A 149 -9.52 -9.56 -8.89
CA SER A 149 -9.57 -8.76 -10.12
C SER A 149 -8.98 -7.36 -9.98
N HIS A 150 -9.02 -6.77 -8.78
CA HIS A 150 -8.37 -5.48 -8.50
C HIS A 150 -6.84 -5.60 -8.63
N ALA A 151 -6.24 -6.60 -8.00
CA ALA A 151 -4.79 -6.82 -8.09
C ALA A 151 -4.35 -7.17 -9.50
N ARG A 152 -5.08 -8.06 -10.19
CA ARG A 152 -4.81 -8.45 -11.58
C ARG A 152 -4.92 -7.28 -12.54
N GLN A 153 -5.91 -6.39 -12.36
CA GLN A 153 -6.03 -5.16 -13.14
C GLN A 153 -4.84 -4.22 -12.91
N MET A 154 -4.41 -4.07 -11.65
CA MET A 154 -3.24 -3.23 -11.33
C MET A 154 -1.95 -3.82 -11.90
N GLU A 155 -1.74 -5.12 -11.80
CA GLU A 155 -0.61 -5.80 -12.44
C GLU A 155 -0.57 -5.53 -13.95
N GLN A 156 -1.69 -5.76 -14.65
CA GLN A 156 -1.79 -5.51 -16.10
C GLN A 156 -1.50 -4.04 -16.44
N THR A 157 -2.03 -3.11 -15.63
CA THR A 157 -1.83 -1.67 -15.85
C THR A 157 -0.38 -1.25 -15.61
N LEU A 158 0.27 -1.81 -14.58
CA LEU A 158 1.63 -1.42 -14.18
C LEU A 158 2.73 -2.12 -14.97
N THR A 159 2.48 -3.29 -15.56
CA THR A 159 3.47 -4.05 -16.34
C THR A 159 4.21 -3.21 -17.39
N PRO A 160 3.57 -2.33 -18.20
CA PRO A 160 4.27 -1.48 -19.15
C PRO A 160 4.91 -0.22 -18.51
N ILE A 161 4.69 0.05 -17.21
CA ILE A 161 5.05 1.29 -16.54
C ILE A 161 6.19 1.09 -15.54
N VAL A 162 6.09 0.03 -14.74
CA VAL A 162 6.97 -0.25 -13.60
C VAL A 162 7.94 -1.35 -13.98
N ALA A 163 9.24 -1.04 -14.01
CA ALA A 163 10.26 -2.01 -14.40
C ALA A 163 10.50 -3.09 -13.32
N ASP A 164 10.27 -2.77 -12.06
CA ASP A 164 10.46 -3.66 -10.91
C ASP A 164 9.10 -3.94 -10.25
N LEU A 165 8.31 -4.77 -10.94
CA LEU A 165 6.97 -5.19 -10.54
C LEU A 165 6.96 -6.67 -10.20
N THR A 166 6.42 -7.02 -9.04
CA THR A 166 6.13 -8.39 -8.63
C THR A 166 4.64 -8.50 -8.27
N TYR A 167 4.01 -9.57 -8.71
CA TYR A 167 2.66 -9.95 -8.30
C TYR A 167 2.69 -11.36 -7.71
N HIS A 168 2.31 -11.50 -6.45
CA HIS A 168 2.10 -12.76 -5.75
C HIS A 168 0.60 -12.98 -5.52
N GLU A 169 0.04 -13.99 -6.17
CA GLU A 169 -1.33 -14.41 -5.95
C GLU A 169 -1.32 -15.79 -5.26
N GLU A 170 -1.70 -15.82 -3.98
CA GLU A 170 -1.72 -17.05 -3.19
C GLU A 170 -2.90 -17.92 -3.58
N ALA A 171 -2.60 -19.14 -4.06
CA ALA A 171 -3.60 -20.05 -4.61
C ALA A 171 -4.56 -20.57 -3.54
N GLY A 172 -5.87 -20.38 -3.75
CA GLY A 172 -6.93 -20.81 -2.83
C GLY A 172 -7.07 -19.97 -1.56
N ALA A 173 -6.18 -18.99 -1.33
CA ALA A 173 -6.24 -18.12 -0.16
C ALA A 173 -7.39 -17.12 -0.24
N GLY A 174 -8.03 -16.86 0.90
CA GLY A 174 -9.09 -15.87 1.05
C GLY A 174 -8.55 -14.47 1.30
N HIS A 175 -9.38 -13.63 1.94
CA HIS A 175 -9.03 -12.23 2.21
C HIS A 175 -7.90 -12.07 3.21
N TRP A 176 -7.88 -12.88 4.27
CA TRP A 176 -6.82 -12.94 5.29
C TRP A 176 -6.30 -14.36 5.33
N TRP A 177 -5.01 -14.54 5.19
CA TRP A 177 -4.39 -15.86 5.12
C TRP A 177 -2.99 -15.87 5.71
N ASP A 178 -2.63 -17.05 6.19
CA ASP A 178 -1.34 -17.41 6.72
C ASP A 178 -1.06 -18.84 6.27
N ALA A 179 -0.14 -19.00 5.34
CA ALA A 179 0.24 -20.32 4.81
C ALA A 179 1.30 -21.00 5.69
N SER A 180 1.91 -20.24 6.61
CA SER A 180 3.02 -20.68 7.47
C SER A 180 2.76 -20.40 8.95
N PRO A 181 1.63 -20.87 9.54
CA PRO A 181 1.18 -20.46 10.88
C PRO A 181 2.16 -20.82 12.02
N ASP A 182 3.13 -21.69 11.77
CA ASP A 182 4.19 -22.03 12.72
C ASP A 182 5.38 -21.06 12.68
N VAL A 183 5.37 -20.10 11.74
CA VAL A 183 6.40 -19.05 11.59
C VAL A 183 5.81 -17.73 12.09
N PRO A 184 6.54 -16.93 12.89
CA PRO A 184 6.03 -15.62 13.30
C PRO A 184 5.76 -14.70 12.12
N GLY A 185 4.67 -13.94 12.20
CA GLY A 185 4.17 -13.08 11.11
C GLY A 185 2.96 -13.71 10.43
N THR A 186 2.20 -12.91 9.70
CA THR A 186 1.04 -13.38 8.91
C THR A 186 1.33 -13.15 7.43
N ASP A 187 1.42 -14.21 6.64
CA ASP A 187 1.95 -14.16 5.26
C ASP A 187 1.27 -13.15 4.36
N CYS A 188 -0.04 -12.90 4.49
CA CYS A 188 -0.72 -11.90 3.66
C CYS A 188 -0.25 -10.45 3.89
N VAL A 189 0.55 -10.18 4.94
CA VAL A 189 1.13 -8.87 5.24
C VAL A 189 2.64 -8.94 5.53
N ASP A 190 3.16 -10.11 5.89
CA ASP A 190 4.56 -10.35 6.28
C ASP A 190 5.23 -11.40 5.39
N LEU A 191 4.84 -11.48 4.11
CA LEU A 191 5.35 -12.47 3.16
C LEU A 191 6.89 -12.39 3.08
N PRO A 192 7.61 -13.50 3.29
CA PRO A 192 9.08 -13.50 3.35
C PRO A 192 9.75 -12.85 2.13
N ASP A 193 9.30 -13.19 0.91
CA ASP A 193 9.87 -12.62 -0.32
C ASP A 193 9.66 -11.10 -0.43
N MET A 194 8.48 -10.61 -0.01
CA MET A 194 8.19 -9.18 0.04
C MET A 194 9.09 -8.48 1.06
N MET A 195 9.26 -9.07 2.26
CA MET A 195 10.13 -8.52 3.30
C MET A 195 11.60 -8.49 2.85
N GLN A 196 12.08 -9.55 2.21
CA GLN A 196 13.42 -9.59 1.63
C GLN A 196 13.60 -8.50 0.56
N ARG A 197 12.56 -8.24 -0.24
CA ARG A 197 12.58 -7.17 -1.23
C ARG A 197 12.67 -5.79 -0.56
N MET A 198 11.90 -5.55 0.49
CA MET A 198 11.97 -4.32 1.27
C MET A 198 13.33 -4.13 1.92
N GLU A 199 13.92 -5.18 2.47
CA GLU A 199 15.26 -5.12 3.07
C GLU A 199 16.33 -4.72 2.05
N SER A 200 16.23 -5.20 0.82
CA SER A 200 17.25 -5.00 -0.23
C SER A 200 17.13 -3.66 -0.98
N VAL A 201 15.94 -3.08 -1.07
CA VAL A 201 15.67 -1.90 -1.89
C VAL A 201 16.01 -0.61 -1.16
N ARG A 202 16.68 0.29 -1.87
CA ARG A 202 16.88 1.69 -1.46
C ARG A 202 16.16 2.61 -2.44
N LEU A 203 15.46 3.59 -1.90
CA LEU A 203 14.85 4.65 -2.68
C LEU A 203 15.94 5.44 -3.42
N ASP A 204 15.83 5.56 -4.73
CA ASP A 204 16.60 6.55 -5.47
C ASP A 204 15.92 7.92 -5.31
N PRO A 205 16.55 8.89 -4.64
CA PRO A 205 15.98 10.21 -4.43
C PRO A 205 16.01 11.09 -5.69
N ALA A 206 16.78 10.71 -6.70
CA ALA A 206 16.99 11.48 -7.93
C ALA A 206 17.01 10.58 -9.18
N PRO A 207 15.93 9.85 -9.47
CA PRO A 207 15.88 8.97 -10.62
C PRO A 207 16.09 9.76 -11.92
N LEU A 208 16.84 9.17 -12.86
CA LEU A 208 17.17 9.80 -14.16
C LEU A 208 15.92 10.09 -15.02
N ALA A 209 14.84 9.34 -14.80
CA ALA A 209 13.55 9.53 -15.47
C ALA A 209 12.42 9.36 -14.47
N PHE A 210 11.49 10.29 -14.47
CA PHE A 210 10.25 10.20 -13.70
C PHE A 210 9.13 10.95 -14.42
N ARG A 211 7.89 10.58 -14.11
CA ARG A 211 6.71 11.29 -14.55
C ARG A 211 5.93 11.73 -13.30
N VAL A 212 5.35 12.92 -13.35
CA VAL A 212 4.47 13.41 -12.28
C VAL A 212 3.11 13.72 -12.89
N ILE A 213 2.08 13.07 -12.40
CA ILE A 213 0.69 13.38 -12.65
C ILE A 213 0.10 13.90 -11.35
N SER A 214 -0.50 15.08 -11.39
CA SER A 214 -1.17 15.68 -10.23
C SER A 214 -2.62 15.99 -10.58
N ALA A 215 -3.51 15.87 -9.60
CA ALA A 215 -4.83 16.45 -9.71
C ALA A 215 -4.70 17.96 -9.61
N GLY A 216 -4.97 18.66 -10.73
CA GLY A 216 -4.97 20.11 -10.82
C GLY A 216 -6.14 20.76 -10.06
#